data_fcf0e92dd5e67496d2d57eaf7d677669
#
_entry.id   fcf0e92dd5e67496d2d57eaf7d677669
#
_cell.length_a   1.000
_cell.length_b   1.000
_cell.length_c   1.000
_cell.angle_alpha   90.00
_cell.angle_beta   90.00
_cell.angle_gamma   90.00
#
_symmetry.space_group_name_H-M   'P 1'
#
loop_
_entity.id
_entity.type
_entity.pdbx_description
1 polymer ?
#
loop_
_entity_poly.entity_id
_entity_poly.type
_entity_poly.pdbx_seq_one_letter_code
_entity_poly.pdbx_strand_id
1 'polypeptide(L)'
;NRISLGNLQLQDHTEEWNRVLVERTRQNVGDRVLVAGDLSTTGQAMEPYGTMTYDTLLDVYREQIRALSGAGADLLVAETLLSADEAMVICDAAREICDLPLLVSFTCEGDGSLYLGGSVYEAAAAMEAMGADAVGVNCSVGPDQLGAVIAGLHEPVSIPVMAKPNAGMPVITETG
;
A
#
# COMPACT_ATOMS: atom_id res chain seq x y z
N ASN A 1 -9.87 -4.40 -0.84
CA ASN A 1 -9.71 -5.81 -1.20
C ASN A 1 -10.87 -6.67 -0.65
N ARG A 2 -10.97 -7.93 -1.12
CA ARG A 2 -12.01 -8.89 -0.76
C ARG A 2 -12.10 -9.16 0.75
N ILE A 3 -10.98 -9.20 1.45
CA ILE A 3 -10.94 -9.47 2.88
C ILE A 3 -11.51 -8.29 3.67
N SER A 4 -11.09 -7.07 3.35
CA SER A 4 -11.62 -5.86 4.01
C SER A 4 -13.12 -5.69 3.77
N LEU A 5 -13.60 -5.94 2.54
CA LEU A 5 -15.04 -5.92 2.21
C LEU A 5 -15.78 -7.07 2.86
N GLY A 6 -15.15 -8.21 3.05
CA GLY A 6 -15.73 -9.39 3.73
C GLY A 6 -16.15 -9.12 5.18
N ASN A 7 -15.46 -8.22 5.88
CA ASN A 7 -15.83 -7.78 7.22
C ASN A 7 -17.21 -7.09 7.26
N LEU A 8 -17.66 -6.59 6.11
CA LEU A 8 -18.97 -5.95 5.93
C LEU A 8 -19.95 -6.81 5.13
N GLN A 9 -19.59 -8.05 4.78
CA GLN A 9 -20.35 -8.96 3.90
C GLN A 9 -20.52 -8.42 2.47
N LEU A 10 -19.53 -7.66 1.97
CA LEU A 10 -19.55 -6.98 0.68
C LEU A 10 -18.44 -7.49 -0.26
N GLN A 11 -17.81 -8.63 0.03
CA GLN A 11 -16.68 -9.18 -0.73
C GLN A 11 -17.02 -9.46 -2.21
N ASP A 12 -18.27 -9.73 -2.53
CA ASP A 12 -18.70 -10.00 -3.90
C ASP A 12 -18.72 -8.76 -4.80
N HIS A 13 -18.57 -7.57 -4.21
CA HIS A 13 -18.45 -6.30 -4.92
C HIS A 13 -17.01 -5.86 -5.18
N THR A 14 -16.01 -6.66 -4.81
CA THR A 14 -14.59 -6.28 -4.90
C THR A 14 -14.22 -5.81 -6.31
N GLU A 15 -14.50 -6.61 -7.32
CA GLU A 15 -14.17 -6.28 -8.72
C GLU A 15 -14.96 -5.07 -9.21
N GLU A 16 -16.27 -5.08 -9.03
CA GLU A 16 -17.15 -4.00 -9.49
C GLU A 16 -16.75 -2.65 -8.90
N TRP A 17 -16.55 -2.58 -7.58
CA TRP A 17 -16.29 -1.31 -6.92
C TRP A 17 -14.89 -0.76 -7.24
N ASN A 18 -13.87 -1.59 -7.30
CA ASN A 18 -12.54 -1.14 -7.73
C ASN A 18 -12.59 -0.59 -9.16
N ARG A 19 -13.26 -1.26 -10.08
CA ARG A 19 -13.46 -0.80 -11.45
C ARG A 19 -14.21 0.54 -11.49
N VAL A 20 -15.35 0.65 -10.82
CA VAL A 20 -16.18 1.86 -10.81
C VAL A 20 -15.44 3.06 -10.22
N LEU A 21 -14.64 2.85 -9.17
CA LEU A 21 -13.85 3.93 -8.56
C LEU A 21 -12.82 4.49 -9.54
N VAL A 22 -12.08 3.66 -10.25
CA VAL A 22 -11.12 4.10 -11.27
C VAL A 22 -11.84 4.84 -12.41
N GLU A 23 -12.92 4.26 -12.96
CA GLU A 23 -13.69 4.87 -14.04
C GLU A 23 -14.26 6.25 -13.63
N ARG A 24 -14.81 6.36 -12.41
CA ARG A 24 -15.37 7.63 -11.90
C ARG A 24 -14.29 8.66 -11.65
N THR A 25 -13.13 8.24 -11.14
CA THR A 25 -11.99 9.15 -10.97
C THR A 25 -11.55 9.68 -12.33
N ARG A 26 -11.36 8.81 -13.32
CA ARG A 26 -10.98 9.20 -14.70
C ARG A 26 -12.00 10.16 -15.32
N GLN A 27 -13.32 9.90 -15.17
CA GLN A 27 -14.38 10.78 -15.66
C GLN A 27 -14.31 12.20 -15.08
N ASN A 28 -13.87 12.33 -13.82
CA ASN A 28 -13.77 13.64 -13.17
C ASN A 28 -12.49 14.40 -13.49
N VAL A 29 -11.35 13.67 -13.60
CA VAL A 29 -10.04 14.33 -13.80
C VAL A 29 -9.63 14.38 -15.27
N GLY A 30 -10.18 13.52 -16.13
CA GLY A 30 -9.79 13.39 -17.53
C GLY A 30 -8.33 12.94 -17.64
N ASP A 31 -7.65 13.40 -18.67
CA ASP A 31 -6.24 13.07 -18.94
C ASP A 31 -5.25 14.06 -18.32
N ARG A 32 -5.72 14.92 -17.41
CA ARG A 32 -4.88 15.98 -16.80
C ARG A 32 -3.94 15.46 -15.71
N VAL A 33 -4.29 14.34 -15.08
CA VAL A 33 -3.51 13.72 -14.01
C VAL A 33 -3.57 12.20 -14.13
N LEU A 34 -2.59 11.53 -13.55
CA LEU A 34 -2.58 10.07 -13.46
C LEU A 34 -3.61 9.59 -12.42
N VAL A 35 -4.27 8.48 -12.71
CA VAL A 35 -5.20 7.81 -11.80
C VAL A 35 -4.49 6.58 -11.22
N ALA A 36 -4.32 6.58 -9.90
CA ALA A 36 -3.72 5.46 -9.18
C ALA A 36 -4.79 4.44 -8.76
N GLY A 37 -4.52 3.16 -8.99
CA GLY A 37 -5.24 2.06 -8.37
C GLY A 37 -4.69 1.81 -6.97
N ASP A 38 -5.51 2.02 -5.95
CA ASP A 38 -5.10 1.93 -4.55
C ASP A 38 -5.26 0.51 -3.99
N LEU A 39 -4.18 0.01 -3.38
CA LEU A 39 -4.10 -1.28 -2.69
C LEU A 39 -3.76 -1.01 -1.22
N SER A 40 -4.50 -1.61 -0.31
CA SER A 40 -4.26 -1.46 1.13
C SER A 40 -4.13 -2.81 1.81
N THR A 41 -3.54 -2.81 3.01
CA THR A 41 -3.38 -4.02 3.83
C THR A 41 -4.71 -4.74 4.04
N THR A 42 -4.66 -6.07 4.15
CA THR A 42 -5.79 -6.89 4.60
C THR A 42 -5.97 -6.81 6.12
N GLY A 43 -4.96 -6.35 6.84
CA GLY A 43 -4.92 -6.37 8.31
C GLY A 43 -4.75 -7.76 8.90
N GLN A 44 -4.43 -8.77 8.07
CA GLN A 44 -4.24 -10.15 8.51
C GLN A 44 -2.76 -10.50 8.56
N ALA A 45 -2.34 -11.14 9.65
CA ALA A 45 -1.00 -11.67 9.74
C ALA A 45 -0.86 -12.97 8.92
N MET A 46 0.27 -13.09 8.22
CA MET A 46 0.61 -14.30 7.46
C MET A 46 1.15 -15.41 8.36
N GLU A 47 1.06 -16.65 7.87
CA GLU A 47 1.72 -17.79 8.53
C GLU A 47 3.24 -17.55 8.68
N PRO A 48 3.87 -17.97 9.76
CA PRO A 48 3.32 -18.75 10.89
C PRO A 48 2.70 -17.88 12.01
N TYR A 49 2.70 -16.56 11.89
CA TYR A 49 2.22 -15.63 12.93
C TYR A 49 0.69 -15.42 12.91
N GLY A 50 0.05 -15.73 11.79
CA GLY A 50 -1.38 -15.67 11.60
C GLY A 50 -1.91 -16.88 10.83
N THR A 51 -3.05 -16.71 10.18
CA THR A 51 -3.71 -17.80 9.42
C THR A 51 -3.72 -17.55 7.90
N MET A 52 -3.21 -16.39 7.46
CA MET A 52 -3.20 -16.05 6.05
C MET A 52 -2.05 -16.75 5.33
N THR A 53 -2.38 -17.60 4.36
CA THR A 53 -1.37 -18.23 3.51
C THR A 53 -0.95 -17.30 2.37
N TYR A 54 0.26 -17.49 1.88
CA TYR A 54 0.78 -16.78 0.70
C TYR A 54 -0.17 -16.88 -0.50
N ASP A 55 -0.59 -18.10 -0.86
CA ASP A 55 -1.44 -18.33 -2.03
C ASP A 55 -2.82 -17.65 -1.89
N THR A 56 -3.41 -17.70 -0.71
CA THR A 56 -4.69 -17.02 -0.44
C THR A 56 -4.55 -15.51 -0.60
N LEU A 57 -3.49 -14.93 -0.05
CA LEU A 57 -3.25 -13.50 -0.13
C LEU A 57 -2.93 -13.06 -1.56
N LEU A 58 -2.16 -13.87 -2.29
CA LEU A 58 -1.84 -13.64 -3.69
C LEU A 58 -3.11 -13.56 -4.56
N ASP A 59 -4.06 -14.49 -4.35
CA ASP A 59 -5.33 -14.48 -5.09
C ASP A 59 -6.19 -13.25 -4.75
N VAL A 60 -6.18 -12.80 -3.50
CA VAL A 60 -6.88 -11.57 -3.07
C VAL A 60 -6.35 -10.35 -3.81
N TYR A 61 -5.04 -10.19 -3.93
CA TYR A 61 -4.45 -9.06 -4.62
C TYR A 61 -4.54 -9.18 -6.14
N ARG A 62 -4.42 -10.38 -6.70
CA ARG A 62 -4.66 -10.62 -8.13
C ARG A 62 -6.06 -10.16 -8.57
N GLU A 63 -7.09 -10.47 -7.79
CA GLU A 63 -8.47 -10.03 -8.07
C GLU A 63 -8.55 -8.50 -8.10
N GLN A 64 -8.04 -7.83 -7.09
CA GLN A 64 -8.11 -6.38 -6.99
C GLN A 64 -7.29 -5.70 -8.10
N ILE A 65 -6.06 -6.16 -8.35
CA ILE A 65 -5.17 -5.59 -9.36
C ILE A 65 -5.75 -5.76 -10.76
N ARG A 66 -6.38 -6.91 -11.10
CA ARG A 66 -7.07 -7.08 -12.38
C ARG A 66 -8.19 -6.06 -12.56
N ALA A 67 -8.97 -5.82 -11.51
CA ALA A 67 -10.06 -4.84 -11.58
C ALA A 67 -9.54 -3.41 -11.78
N LEU A 68 -8.49 -3.01 -11.05
CA LEU A 68 -7.89 -1.68 -11.12
C LEU A 68 -7.20 -1.43 -12.47
N SER A 69 -6.32 -2.34 -12.90
CA SER A 69 -5.58 -2.21 -14.16
C SER A 69 -6.50 -2.31 -15.37
N GLY A 70 -7.47 -3.24 -15.35
CA GLY A 70 -8.46 -3.40 -16.41
C GLY A 70 -9.41 -2.21 -16.56
N ALA A 71 -9.61 -1.42 -15.51
CA ALA A 71 -10.39 -0.19 -15.54
C ALA A 71 -9.61 1.04 -16.02
N GLY A 72 -8.33 0.92 -16.30
CA GLY A 72 -7.47 1.99 -16.82
C GLY A 72 -6.81 2.84 -15.76
N ALA A 73 -6.42 2.27 -14.63
CA ALA A 73 -5.46 2.89 -13.73
C ALA A 73 -4.11 3.10 -14.46
N ASP A 74 -3.43 4.20 -14.20
CA ASP A 74 -2.13 4.54 -14.81
C ASP A 74 -0.97 3.96 -14.00
N LEU A 75 -1.16 3.70 -12.71
CA LEU A 75 -0.20 3.13 -11.78
C LEU A 75 -0.94 2.45 -10.63
N LEU A 76 -0.19 1.66 -9.85
CA LEU A 76 -0.67 1.06 -8.60
C LEU A 76 0.05 1.72 -7.42
N VAL A 77 -0.69 1.95 -6.33
CA VAL A 77 -0.14 2.40 -5.05
C VAL A 77 -0.57 1.42 -3.97
N ALA A 78 0.38 0.68 -3.42
CA ALA A 78 0.17 -0.14 -2.24
C ALA A 78 0.55 0.67 -1.02
N GLU A 79 -0.44 1.09 -0.21
CA GLU A 79 -0.18 2.01 0.88
C GLU A 79 -0.69 1.54 2.25
N THR A 80 -0.09 2.09 3.29
CA THR A 80 -0.41 1.79 4.71
C THR A 80 -0.16 0.32 5.05
N LEU A 81 0.91 -0.25 4.47
CA LEU A 81 1.27 -1.64 4.72
C LEU A 81 1.94 -1.78 6.09
N LEU A 82 1.62 -2.88 6.78
CA LEU A 82 2.05 -3.15 8.16
C LEU A 82 3.23 -4.11 8.24
N SER A 83 3.54 -4.83 7.15
CA SER A 83 4.60 -5.82 7.07
C SER A 83 5.24 -5.87 5.69
N ALA A 84 6.50 -6.32 5.65
CA ALA A 84 7.18 -6.61 4.40
C ALA A 84 6.57 -7.83 3.67
N ASP A 85 6.12 -8.85 4.41
CA ASP A 85 5.59 -10.09 3.84
C ASP A 85 4.37 -9.83 2.97
N GLU A 86 3.40 -9.03 3.45
CA GLU A 86 2.22 -8.67 2.67
C GLU A 86 2.59 -7.82 1.44
N ALA A 87 3.55 -6.89 1.59
CA ALA A 87 4.04 -6.07 0.50
C ALA A 87 4.70 -6.91 -0.61
N MET A 88 5.44 -7.95 -0.25
CA MET A 88 6.05 -8.89 -1.21
C MET A 88 4.98 -9.60 -2.03
N VAL A 89 3.90 -10.06 -1.41
CA VAL A 89 2.79 -10.70 -2.12
C VAL A 89 2.12 -9.74 -3.10
N ILE A 90 1.98 -8.46 -2.73
CA ILE A 90 1.45 -7.42 -3.63
C ILE A 90 2.37 -7.21 -4.83
N CYS A 91 3.69 -7.15 -4.62
CA CYS A 91 4.65 -7.04 -5.71
C CYS A 91 4.54 -8.22 -6.68
N ASP A 92 4.50 -9.45 -6.19
CA ASP A 92 4.33 -10.64 -7.02
C ASP A 92 3.02 -10.61 -7.80
N ALA A 93 1.89 -10.30 -7.14
CA ALA A 93 0.60 -10.18 -7.79
C ALA A 93 0.60 -9.10 -8.89
N ALA A 94 1.22 -7.95 -8.63
CA ALA A 94 1.28 -6.85 -9.60
C ALA A 94 2.08 -7.25 -10.84
N ARG A 95 3.27 -7.84 -10.66
CA ARG A 95 4.15 -8.26 -11.78
C ARG A 95 3.58 -9.41 -12.60
N GLU A 96 2.72 -10.25 -12.01
CA GLU A 96 1.99 -11.28 -12.76
C GLU A 96 0.85 -10.74 -13.61
N ILE A 97 0.20 -9.66 -13.18
CA ILE A 97 -1.06 -9.18 -13.78
C ILE A 97 -0.85 -8.04 -14.76
N CYS A 98 0.10 -7.13 -14.50
CA CYS A 98 0.30 -5.94 -15.33
C CYS A 98 1.71 -5.37 -15.24
N ASP A 99 2.04 -4.48 -16.20
CA ASP A 99 3.31 -3.74 -16.26
C ASP A 99 3.17 -2.30 -15.72
N LEU A 100 2.13 -2.01 -14.94
CA LEU A 100 1.93 -0.68 -14.37
C LEU A 100 3.00 -0.36 -13.35
N PRO A 101 3.44 0.91 -13.25
CA PRO A 101 4.29 1.35 -12.15
C PRO A 101 3.66 1.02 -10.79
N LEU A 102 4.47 0.50 -9.87
CA LEU A 102 4.05 0.14 -8.52
C LEU A 102 4.81 0.96 -7.49
N LEU A 103 4.06 1.73 -6.71
CA LEU A 103 4.57 2.50 -5.57
C LEU A 103 4.15 1.78 -4.28
N VAL A 104 5.09 1.58 -3.36
CA VAL A 104 4.83 0.85 -2.11
C VAL A 104 5.15 1.74 -0.91
N SER A 105 4.21 1.90 0.00
CA SER A 105 4.45 2.64 1.24
C SER A 105 3.96 1.92 2.49
N PHE A 106 4.75 2.07 3.53
CA PHE A 106 4.51 1.45 4.82
C PHE A 106 4.02 2.48 5.83
N THR A 107 3.28 2.02 6.83
CA THR A 107 3.09 2.77 8.07
C THR A 107 4.01 2.18 9.14
N CYS A 108 4.72 3.02 9.85
CA CYS A 108 5.75 2.60 10.81
C CYS A 108 5.78 3.52 12.03
N GLU A 109 6.41 3.08 13.09
CA GLU A 109 6.74 3.91 14.25
C GLU A 109 7.82 4.96 13.90
N GLY A 110 8.04 5.93 14.78
CA GLY A 110 9.01 7.00 14.56
C GLY A 110 10.48 6.56 14.48
N ASP A 111 10.78 5.32 14.86
CA ASP A 111 12.10 4.69 14.73
C ASP A 111 12.25 3.84 13.45
N GLY A 112 11.19 3.74 12.64
CA GLY A 112 11.14 2.94 11.43
C GLY A 112 10.73 1.48 11.63
N SER A 113 10.30 1.08 12.82
CA SER A 113 9.78 -0.28 13.09
C SER A 113 8.40 -0.46 12.46
N LEU A 114 8.18 -1.58 11.78
CA LEU A 114 6.87 -1.94 11.22
C LEU A 114 5.98 -2.59 12.29
N TYR A 115 4.66 -2.39 12.20
CA TYR A 115 3.71 -2.85 13.22
C TYR A 115 3.59 -4.37 13.33
N LEU A 116 3.84 -5.11 12.26
CA LEU A 116 3.84 -6.58 12.26
C LEU A 116 5.26 -7.18 12.21
N GLY A 117 6.26 -6.38 12.58
CA GLY A 117 7.65 -6.80 12.70
C GLY A 117 8.54 -6.39 11.52
N GLY A 118 9.83 -6.30 11.79
CA GLY A 118 10.83 -5.85 10.83
C GLY A 118 11.01 -4.32 10.81
N SER A 119 11.80 -3.88 9.86
CA SER A 119 12.19 -2.49 9.67
C SER A 119 11.73 -1.98 8.30
N VAL A 120 11.25 -0.74 8.26
CA VAL A 120 10.88 -0.08 6.99
C VAL A 120 12.07 0.01 6.02
N TYR A 121 13.29 0.08 6.54
CA TYR A 121 14.51 0.16 5.71
C TYR A 121 14.78 -1.14 4.97
N GLU A 122 14.67 -2.28 5.67
CA GLU A 122 14.81 -3.62 5.08
C GLU A 122 13.65 -3.90 4.12
N ALA A 123 12.42 -3.53 4.51
CA ALA A 123 11.24 -3.68 3.67
C ALA A 123 11.37 -2.87 2.37
N ALA A 124 11.81 -1.62 2.43
CA ALA A 124 12.00 -0.78 1.26
C ALA A 124 13.05 -1.36 0.29
N ALA A 125 14.19 -1.84 0.81
CA ALA A 125 15.21 -2.51 0.00
C ALA A 125 14.67 -3.78 -0.68
N ALA A 126 13.86 -4.58 0.04
CA ALA A 126 13.20 -5.74 -0.52
C ALA A 126 12.23 -5.38 -1.65
N MET A 127 11.43 -4.30 -1.48
CA MET A 127 10.50 -3.84 -2.52
C MET A 127 11.23 -3.36 -3.78
N GLU A 128 12.33 -2.62 -3.64
CA GLU A 128 13.17 -2.24 -4.78
C GLU A 128 13.71 -3.48 -5.51
N ALA A 129 14.22 -4.47 -4.76
CA ALA A 129 14.72 -5.72 -5.34
C ALA A 129 13.62 -6.52 -6.08
N MET A 130 12.36 -6.39 -5.67
CA MET A 130 11.19 -6.99 -6.32
C MET A 130 10.61 -6.13 -7.44
N GLY A 131 11.24 -5.00 -7.75
CA GLY A 131 10.88 -4.14 -8.88
C GLY A 131 9.82 -3.11 -8.59
N ALA A 132 9.62 -2.68 -7.35
CA ALA A 132 8.84 -1.48 -7.07
C ALA A 132 9.50 -0.25 -7.70
N ASP A 133 8.69 0.68 -8.21
CA ASP A 133 9.16 1.89 -8.89
C ASP A 133 9.38 3.07 -7.91
N ALA A 134 8.77 3.01 -6.74
CA ALA A 134 9.01 3.91 -5.62
C ALA A 134 8.66 3.22 -4.31
N VAL A 135 9.32 3.63 -3.22
CA VAL A 135 9.03 3.15 -1.86
C VAL A 135 8.86 4.33 -0.91
N GLY A 136 8.25 4.10 0.25
CA GLY A 136 8.13 5.19 1.20
C GLY A 136 7.34 4.86 2.44
N VAL A 137 6.88 5.93 3.10
CA VAL A 137 6.10 5.86 4.34
C VAL A 137 4.91 6.80 4.30
N ASN A 138 3.83 6.40 4.92
CA ASN A 138 2.63 7.22 5.04
C ASN A 138 1.95 7.03 6.40
N CYS A 139 1.09 7.97 6.76
CA CYS A 139 0.32 7.94 8.02
C CYS A 139 1.19 7.95 9.30
N SER A 140 0.70 7.31 10.35
CA SER A 140 1.29 7.13 11.69
C SER A 140 1.59 8.43 12.42
N VAL A 141 2.53 9.21 11.93
CA VAL A 141 3.12 10.37 12.62
C VAL A 141 3.10 11.61 11.73
N GLY A 142 3.40 12.76 12.36
CA GLY A 142 3.54 14.03 11.65
C GLY A 142 4.89 14.19 10.94
N PRO A 143 5.06 15.29 10.17
CA PRO A 143 6.27 15.51 9.36
C PRO A 143 7.55 15.54 10.20
N ASP A 144 7.50 16.10 11.41
CA ASP A 144 8.67 16.26 12.28
C ASP A 144 9.26 14.90 12.70
N GLN A 145 8.41 13.91 12.94
CA GLN A 145 8.82 12.56 13.34
C GLN A 145 9.23 11.72 12.14
N LEU A 146 8.57 11.92 10.99
CA LEU A 146 8.84 11.14 9.79
C LEU A 146 10.16 11.54 9.10
N GLY A 147 10.65 12.75 9.33
CA GLY A 147 11.84 13.28 8.67
C GLY A 147 13.08 12.40 8.82
N ALA A 148 13.32 11.85 10.01
CA ALA A 148 14.45 10.96 10.27
C ALA A 148 14.31 9.62 9.52
N VAL A 149 13.09 9.05 9.47
CA VAL A 149 12.80 7.80 8.76
C VAL A 149 13.02 7.99 7.25
N ILE A 150 12.51 9.09 6.68
CA ILE A 150 12.71 9.42 5.26
C ILE A 150 14.19 9.59 4.93
N ALA A 151 14.94 10.30 5.77
CA ALA A 151 16.39 10.47 5.57
C ALA A 151 17.11 9.11 5.56
N GLY A 152 16.76 8.20 6.46
CA GLY A 152 17.34 6.85 6.53
C GLY A 152 16.96 5.95 5.34
N LEU A 153 15.81 6.18 4.69
CA LEU A 153 15.40 5.40 3.52
C LEU A 153 16.30 5.63 2.30
N HIS A 154 16.95 6.78 2.18
CA HIS A 154 17.85 7.07 1.06
C HIS A 154 19.16 6.25 1.07
N GLU A 155 19.50 5.57 2.16
CA GLU A 155 20.69 4.72 2.22
C GLU A 155 20.47 3.34 1.57
N PRO A 156 19.36 2.60 1.90
CA PRO A 156 19.14 1.26 1.37
C PRO A 156 18.53 1.21 -0.04
N VAL A 157 17.99 2.32 -0.57
CA VAL A 157 17.31 2.32 -1.87
C VAL A 157 17.82 3.39 -2.82
N SER A 158 17.76 3.10 -4.13
CA SER A 158 18.11 4.02 -5.22
C SER A 158 16.89 4.60 -5.95
N ILE A 159 15.72 4.00 -5.79
CA ILE A 159 14.46 4.46 -6.38
C ILE A 159 13.87 5.64 -5.58
N PRO A 160 12.91 6.40 -6.16
CA PRO A 160 12.26 7.51 -5.48
C PRO A 160 11.68 7.14 -4.12
N VAL A 161 11.86 8.03 -3.12
CA VAL A 161 11.30 7.86 -1.78
C VAL A 161 10.09 8.78 -1.62
N MET A 162 8.99 8.18 -1.20
CA MET A 162 7.68 8.79 -1.04
C MET A 162 7.39 9.08 0.45
N ALA A 163 6.90 10.28 0.77
CA ALA A 163 6.51 10.67 2.12
C ALA A 163 5.10 11.27 2.13
N LYS A 164 4.19 10.65 2.87
CA LYS A 164 2.80 11.11 3.04
C LYS A 164 2.44 11.15 4.54
N PRO A 165 3.03 12.07 5.34
CA PRO A 165 2.76 12.16 6.77
C PRO A 165 1.33 12.63 7.05
N ASN A 166 0.86 12.40 8.29
CA ASN A 166 -0.33 13.07 8.79
C ASN A 166 -0.10 14.60 8.84
N ALA A 167 -1.16 15.38 8.69
CA ALA A 167 -1.10 16.84 8.76
C ALA A 167 -0.90 17.39 10.20
N GLY A 168 -0.45 16.59 11.09
CA GLY A 168 -0.28 16.80 12.52
C GLY A 168 -1.08 15.75 13.31
N MET A 169 -0.86 15.71 14.62
CA MET A 169 -1.60 14.82 15.52
C MET A 169 -2.82 15.56 16.09
N PRO A 170 -3.96 14.87 16.24
CA PRO A 170 -5.11 15.47 16.90
C PRO A 170 -4.77 15.85 18.35
N VAL A 171 -5.25 17.01 18.79
CA VAL A 171 -5.06 17.50 20.15
C VAL A 171 -6.40 17.39 20.89
N ILE A 172 -6.38 16.74 22.05
CA ILE A 172 -7.54 16.71 22.94
C ILE A 172 -7.68 18.10 23.56
N THR A 173 -8.80 18.76 23.29
CA THR A 173 -9.10 20.07 23.89
C THR A 173 -9.74 19.91 25.27
N GLU A 174 -9.82 21.00 26.07
CA GLU A 174 -10.46 20.99 27.42
C GLU A 174 -11.95 20.59 27.37
N THR A 175 -12.55 20.61 26.18
CA THR A 175 -13.97 20.26 25.95
C THR A 175 -14.19 18.89 25.28
N GLY A 176 -13.12 18.14 25.05
CA GLY A 176 -13.13 16.81 24.41
C GLY A 176 -12.82 16.83 22.93
#